data_8f09aecc3dc31cdac73087d427358f07
#
_entry.id   8f09aecc3dc31cdac73087d427358f07
#
_cell.length_a   1.000
_cell.length_b   1.000
_cell.length_c   1.000
_cell.angle_alpha   90.00
_cell.angle_beta   90.00
_cell.angle_gamma   90.00
#
_symmetry.space_group_name_H-M   'P 1'
#
loop_
_entity.id
_entity.type
_entity.pdbx_description
1 polymer ?
#
loop_
_entity_poly.entity_id
_entity_poly.type
_entity_poly.pdbx_seq_one_letter_code
_entity_poly.pdbx_strand_id
1 'polypeptide(L)'
;YDFKCAVCGLKLNSPNSLFWEVEAAHIVPHSALGKDDIWNGLSLCRLHHWAFDVGWFTLLDDYTIMVSSKLYSLPEDFGKIGNYEIIKELSKNKSKILLPSSKEIFPHHNSIKWHREKFSMNKRGD
;
A
#
# COMPACT_ATOMS: atom_id res chain seq x y z
N TYR A 1 7.82 10.99 3.84
CA TYR A 1 7.06 10.12 4.76
C TYR A 1 7.71 9.99 6.14
N ASP A 2 8.84 10.65 6.35
CA ASP A 2 9.53 10.66 7.64
C ASP A 2 9.81 9.25 8.20
N PHE A 3 10.21 8.33 7.32
CA PHE A 3 10.54 6.94 7.67
C PHE A 3 9.38 6.17 8.32
N LYS A 4 8.15 6.58 8.05
CA LYS A 4 6.95 5.90 8.51
C LYS A 4 6.28 5.14 7.38
N CYS A 5 5.67 4.01 7.72
CA CYS A 5 4.78 3.34 6.77
C CYS A 5 3.56 4.24 6.51
N ALA A 6 3.29 4.52 5.25
CA ALA A 6 2.18 5.39 4.87
C ALA A 6 0.81 4.81 5.27
N VAL A 7 0.74 3.50 5.48
CA VAL A 7 -0.53 2.81 5.80
C VAL A 7 -0.71 2.66 7.31
N CYS A 8 0.27 2.11 8.02
CA CYS A 8 0.12 1.79 9.45
C CYS A 8 0.90 2.72 10.39
N GLY A 9 1.73 3.59 9.83
CA GLY A 9 2.52 4.52 10.64
C GLY A 9 3.72 3.90 11.35
N LEU A 10 4.01 2.63 11.09
CA LEU A 10 5.17 1.98 11.71
C LEU A 10 6.45 2.76 11.39
N LYS A 11 7.19 3.11 12.42
CA LYS A 11 8.48 3.78 12.31
C LYS A 11 9.45 3.04 13.23
N LEU A 12 10.29 2.23 12.64
CA LEU A 12 11.18 1.36 13.40
C LEU A 12 12.56 1.35 12.77
N ASN A 13 13.56 1.61 13.59
CA ASN A 13 14.96 1.55 13.19
C ASN A 13 15.61 0.32 13.80
N SER A 14 16.68 -0.15 13.15
CA SER A 14 17.47 -1.25 13.71
C SER A 14 18.20 -0.80 14.97
N PRO A 15 18.61 -1.75 15.85
CA PRO A 15 19.35 -1.38 17.08
C PRO A 15 20.62 -0.57 16.82
N ASN A 16 21.29 -0.79 15.68
CA ASN A 16 22.50 -0.03 15.33
C ASN A 16 22.17 1.28 14.60
N SER A 17 20.89 1.64 14.44
CA SER A 17 20.40 2.86 13.81
C SER A 17 20.76 3.02 12.33
N LEU A 18 21.14 1.93 11.65
CA LEU A 18 21.53 1.99 10.26
C LEU A 18 20.41 1.66 9.28
N PHE A 19 19.39 0.92 9.71
CA PHE A 19 18.35 0.42 8.81
C PHE A 19 16.95 0.73 9.32
N TRP A 20 16.15 1.32 8.44
CA TRP A 20 14.73 1.54 8.71
C TRP A 20 13.91 0.34 8.25
N GLU A 21 12.83 0.03 8.97
CA GLU A 21 11.92 -1.04 8.59
C GLU A 21 11.22 -0.75 7.27
N VAL A 22 10.85 0.51 7.03
CA VAL A 22 10.12 0.88 5.83
C VAL A 22 11.01 0.81 4.59
N GLU A 23 10.36 0.52 3.48
CA GLU A 23 11.00 0.41 2.17
C GLU A 23 10.33 1.39 1.20
N ALA A 24 11.08 1.81 0.18
CA ALA A 24 10.52 2.58 -0.91
C ALA A 24 9.82 1.62 -1.88
N ALA A 25 8.50 1.67 -1.93
CA ALA A 25 7.71 0.83 -2.81
C ALA A 25 7.36 1.57 -4.08
N HIS A 26 7.70 1.02 -5.24
CA HIS A 26 7.26 1.56 -6.52
C HIS A 26 5.77 1.28 -6.71
N ILE A 27 4.99 2.30 -7.08
CA ILE A 27 3.57 2.13 -7.38
C ILE A 27 3.43 1.44 -8.74
N VAL A 28 4.10 1.96 -9.77
CA VAL A 28 4.27 1.30 -11.06
C VAL A 28 5.67 0.69 -11.06
N PRO A 29 5.80 -0.64 -11.10
CA PRO A 29 7.12 -1.28 -11.03
C PRO A 29 7.92 -1.05 -12.31
N HIS A 30 9.26 -1.23 -12.22
CA HIS A 30 10.16 -1.11 -13.37
C HIS A 30 9.76 -2.05 -14.51
N SER A 31 9.28 -3.24 -14.19
CA SER A 31 8.81 -4.21 -15.19
C SER A 31 7.66 -3.69 -16.06
N ALA A 32 6.93 -2.69 -15.56
CA ALA A 32 5.84 -2.02 -16.28
C ALA A 32 6.23 -0.58 -16.65
N LEU A 33 7.53 -0.31 -16.83
CA LEU A 33 8.09 1.00 -17.19
C LEU A 33 7.87 2.08 -16.11
N GLY A 34 7.74 1.67 -14.86
CA GLY A 34 7.65 2.60 -13.74
C GLY A 34 8.95 3.35 -13.55
N LYS A 35 8.83 4.62 -13.16
CA LYS A 35 9.96 5.52 -12.96
C LYS A 35 10.40 5.56 -11.50
N ASP A 36 11.64 5.97 -11.28
CA ASP A 36 12.19 6.13 -9.94
C ASP A 36 11.87 7.48 -9.30
N ASP A 37 10.93 8.22 -9.88
CA ASP A 37 10.52 9.50 -9.33
C ASP A 37 9.81 9.32 -7.99
N ILE A 38 10.00 10.28 -7.09
CA ILE A 38 9.44 10.23 -5.74
C ILE A 38 7.91 10.12 -5.74
N TRP A 39 7.25 10.69 -6.75
CA TRP A 39 5.79 10.62 -6.91
C TRP A 39 5.30 9.23 -7.37
N ASN A 40 6.19 8.34 -7.78
CA ASN A 40 5.88 6.94 -8.09
C ASN A 40 6.27 6.02 -6.94
N GLY A 41 6.36 6.54 -5.74
CA GLY A 41 6.78 5.77 -4.59
C GLY A 41 5.91 5.98 -3.36
N LEU A 42 5.88 4.95 -2.54
CA LEU A 42 5.28 4.97 -1.22
C LEU A 42 6.29 4.46 -0.21
N SER A 43 6.25 4.99 1.00
CA SER A 43 7.01 4.44 2.12
C SER A 43 6.13 3.40 2.80
N LEU A 44 6.50 2.13 2.75
CA LEU A 44 5.70 1.03 3.30
C LEU A 44 6.58 0.09 4.14
N CYS A 45 6.04 -0.40 5.25
CA CYS A 45 6.67 -1.49 5.97
C CYS A 45 6.61 -2.76 5.10
N ARG A 46 7.40 -3.78 5.45
CA ARG A 46 7.50 -4.98 4.61
C ARG A 46 6.17 -5.68 4.39
N LEU A 47 5.32 -5.73 5.41
CA LEU A 47 4.00 -6.34 5.27
C LEU A 47 3.14 -5.57 4.27
N HIS A 48 3.03 -4.25 4.44
CA HIS A 48 2.18 -3.45 3.57
C HIS A 48 2.78 -3.26 2.18
N HIS A 49 4.10 -3.30 2.06
CA HIS A 49 4.76 -3.32 0.75
C HIS A 49 4.33 -4.57 -0.03
N TRP A 50 4.45 -5.75 0.60
CA TRP A 50 4.02 -7.00 -0.01
C TRP A 50 2.52 -6.98 -0.33
N ALA A 51 1.70 -6.55 0.63
CA ALA A 51 0.25 -6.49 0.44
C ALA A 51 -0.15 -5.59 -0.72
N PHE A 52 0.53 -4.46 -0.88
CA PHE A 52 0.31 -3.55 -2.01
C PHE A 52 0.72 -4.19 -3.33
N ASP A 53 1.88 -4.83 -3.36
CA ASP A 53 2.41 -5.43 -4.58
C ASP A 53 1.57 -6.61 -5.09
N VAL A 54 0.92 -7.34 -4.19
CA VAL A 54 0.07 -8.50 -4.57
C VAL A 54 -1.41 -8.14 -4.68
N GLY A 55 -1.79 -6.89 -4.41
CA GLY A 55 -3.15 -6.42 -4.65
C GLY A 55 -4.12 -6.61 -3.50
N TRP A 56 -3.65 -6.77 -2.25
CA TRP A 56 -4.56 -6.77 -1.12
C TRP A 56 -5.21 -5.42 -0.89
N PHE A 57 -4.51 -4.34 -1.25
CA PHE A 57 -5.09 -3.00 -1.22
C PHE A 57 -4.52 -2.14 -2.32
N THR A 58 -5.21 -1.08 -2.62
CA THR A 58 -4.79 -0.02 -3.53
C THR A 58 -5.24 1.32 -2.96
N LEU A 59 -5.06 2.39 -3.74
CA LEU A 59 -5.46 3.73 -3.33
C LEU A 59 -6.50 4.29 -4.30
N LEU A 60 -7.45 5.04 -3.76
CA LEU A 60 -8.34 5.87 -4.55
C LEU A 60 -7.65 7.19 -4.86
N ASP A 61 -8.25 7.99 -5.75
CA ASP A 61 -7.64 9.26 -6.20
C ASP A 61 -7.49 10.28 -5.07
N ASP A 62 -8.26 10.14 -4.00
CA ASP A 62 -8.15 10.97 -2.81
C ASP A 62 -7.21 10.37 -1.75
N TYR A 63 -6.44 9.32 -2.13
CA TYR A 63 -5.50 8.60 -1.26
C TYR A 63 -6.17 7.75 -0.18
N THR A 64 -7.46 7.49 -0.30
CA THR A 64 -8.15 6.55 0.58
C THR A 64 -7.72 5.12 0.25
N ILE A 65 -7.48 4.33 1.30
CA ILE A 65 -7.13 2.91 1.16
C ILE A 65 -8.36 2.13 0.73
N MET A 66 -8.22 1.34 -0.33
CA MET A 66 -9.26 0.44 -0.80
C MET A 66 -8.75 -0.99 -0.74
N VAL A 67 -9.43 -1.82 0.06
CA VAL A 67 -9.04 -3.22 0.27
C VAL A 67 -9.76 -4.10 -0.73
N SER A 68 -9.08 -5.15 -1.20
CA SER A 68 -9.67 -6.12 -2.13
C SER A 68 -10.89 -6.80 -1.50
N SER A 69 -11.96 -6.95 -2.27
CA SER A 69 -13.17 -7.66 -1.84
C SER A 69 -12.89 -9.13 -1.54
N LYS A 70 -11.82 -9.69 -2.08
CA LYS A 70 -11.43 -11.07 -1.82
C LYS A 70 -11.10 -11.33 -0.35
N LEU A 71 -10.79 -10.28 0.41
CA LEU A 71 -10.59 -10.40 1.84
C LEU A 71 -11.80 -11.07 2.52
N TYR A 72 -13.00 -10.77 2.04
CA TYR A 72 -14.23 -11.28 2.65
C TYR A 72 -14.54 -12.74 2.29
N SER A 73 -13.86 -13.30 1.31
CA SER A 73 -14.02 -14.70 0.93
C SER A 73 -12.93 -15.61 1.53
N LEU A 74 -11.92 -15.04 2.20
CA LEU A 74 -10.80 -15.82 2.75
C LEU A 74 -11.19 -16.91 3.73
N PRO A 75 -12.18 -16.72 4.62
CA PRO A 75 -12.56 -17.78 5.56
C PRO A 75 -12.96 -19.10 4.90
N GLU A 76 -13.33 -19.07 3.63
CA GLU A 76 -13.70 -20.26 2.87
C GLU A 76 -12.48 -21.00 2.31
N ASP A 77 -11.32 -20.36 2.31
CA ASP A 77 -10.08 -20.88 1.76
C ASP A 77 -9.18 -21.43 2.87
N PHE A 78 -9.66 -22.44 3.56
CA PHE A 78 -8.93 -23.05 4.68
C PHE A 78 -7.51 -23.45 4.31
N GLY A 79 -6.56 -23.11 5.18
CA GLY A 79 -5.18 -23.49 5.03
C GLY A 79 -4.33 -22.55 4.20
N LYS A 80 -4.94 -21.62 3.48
CA LYS A 80 -4.19 -20.65 2.69
C LYS A 80 -3.78 -19.43 3.49
N ILE A 81 -4.54 -19.10 4.52
CA ILE A 81 -4.31 -17.88 5.26
C ILE A 81 -4.59 -18.10 6.74
N GLY A 82 -3.75 -17.51 7.57
CA GLY A 82 -3.92 -17.45 9.01
C GLY A 82 -3.63 -16.05 9.48
N ASN A 83 -4.21 -15.63 10.58
CA ASN A 83 -3.95 -14.32 11.19
C ASN A 83 -4.15 -13.14 10.21
N TYR A 84 -5.13 -13.24 9.34
CA TYR A 84 -5.39 -12.20 8.35
C TYR A 84 -5.96 -10.92 8.96
N GLU A 85 -6.11 -10.86 10.27
CA GLU A 85 -6.63 -9.70 11.00
C GLU A 85 -5.88 -8.41 10.65
N ILE A 86 -4.56 -8.52 10.44
CA ILE A 86 -3.74 -7.35 10.11
C ILE A 86 -4.17 -6.71 8.80
N ILE A 87 -4.52 -7.52 7.81
CA ILE A 87 -5.03 -7.02 6.53
C ILE A 87 -6.48 -6.53 6.70
N LYS A 88 -7.27 -7.24 7.50
CA LYS A 88 -8.65 -6.86 7.77
C LYS A 88 -8.77 -5.49 8.43
N GLU A 89 -7.79 -5.13 9.26
CA GLU A 89 -7.75 -3.81 9.89
C GLU A 89 -7.73 -2.67 8.88
N LEU A 90 -7.15 -2.90 7.69
CA LEU A 90 -7.15 -1.90 6.64
C LEU A 90 -8.57 -1.53 6.20
N SER A 91 -9.48 -2.50 6.19
CA SER A 91 -10.86 -2.25 5.77
C SER A 91 -11.69 -1.51 6.82
N LYS A 92 -11.34 -1.65 8.10
CA LYS A 92 -12.07 -0.99 9.18
C LYS A 92 -11.85 0.51 9.20
N ASN A 93 -10.65 0.93 8.87
CA ASN A 93 -10.27 2.33 9.02
C ASN A 93 -10.74 3.23 7.88
N LYS A 94 -10.92 2.71 6.68
CA LYS A 94 -11.34 3.46 5.47
C LYS A 94 -10.68 4.83 5.40
N SER A 95 -9.43 4.91 5.85
CA SER A 95 -8.71 6.17 6.01
C SER A 95 -7.78 6.39 4.83
N LYS A 96 -7.36 7.64 4.71
CA LYS A 96 -6.31 8.00 3.77
C LYS A 96 -4.96 7.55 4.31
N ILE A 97 -4.03 7.30 3.39
CA ILE A 97 -2.65 7.07 3.80
C ILE A 97 -2.07 8.34 4.44
N LEU A 98 -1.01 8.17 5.20
CA LEU A 98 -0.20 9.29 5.66
C LEU A 98 0.53 9.85 4.45
N LEU A 99 0.39 11.15 4.22
CA LEU A 99 0.99 11.81 3.07
C LEU A 99 2.23 12.60 3.50
N PRO A 100 3.21 12.77 2.59
CA PRO A 100 4.33 13.67 2.88
C PRO A 100 3.85 15.10 3.03
N SER A 101 4.68 15.98 3.62
CA SER A 101 4.30 17.36 3.89
C SER A 101 4.14 18.22 2.63
N SER A 102 4.81 17.86 1.54
CA SER A 102 4.75 18.62 0.28
C SER A 102 3.86 17.93 -0.74
N LYS A 103 2.87 18.65 -1.28
CA LYS A 103 1.98 18.13 -2.31
C LYS A 103 2.72 17.74 -3.59
N GLU A 104 3.86 18.35 -3.85
CA GLU A 104 4.64 18.08 -5.07
C GLU A 104 5.18 16.65 -5.11
N ILE A 105 5.32 16.01 -3.95
CA ILE A 105 5.82 14.65 -3.86
C ILE A 105 4.74 13.66 -3.47
N PHE A 106 3.48 14.05 -3.54
CA PHE A 106 2.36 13.11 -3.35
C PHE A 106 2.38 12.05 -4.46
N PRO A 107 1.93 10.83 -4.18
CA PRO A 107 1.79 9.83 -5.24
C PRO A 107 0.96 10.36 -6.40
N HIS A 108 1.46 10.17 -7.62
CA HIS A 108 0.82 10.70 -8.82
C HIS A 108 -0.44 9.90 -9.16
N HIS A 109 -1.50 10.60 -9.56
CA HIS A 109 -2.78 9.96 -9.88
C HIS A 109 -2.68 8.89 -10.96
N ASN A 110 -1.84 9.09 -11.96
CA ASN A 110 -1.64 8.10 -13.02
C ASN A 110 -1.04 6.80 -12.50
N SER A 111 -0.11 6.90 -11.55
CA SER A 111 0.50 5.72 -10.92
C SER A 111 -0.52 4.95 -10.09
N ILE A 112 -1.30 5.65 -9.30
CA ILE A 112 -2.35 5.06 -8.47
C ILE A 112 -3.41 4.38 -9.35
N LYS A 113 -3.82 5.06 -10.41
CA LYS A 113 -4.81 4.52 -11.36
C LYS A 113 -4.30 3.24 -12.00
N TRP A 114 -3.03 3.22 -12.42
CA TRP A 114 -2.41 2.04 -13.00
C TRP A 114 -2.48 0.85 -12.02
N HIS A 115 -2.16 1.10 -10.76
CA HIS A 115 -2.18 0.06 -9.74
C HIS A 115 -3.60 -0.50 -9.53
N ARG A 116 -4.61 0.38 -9.42
CA ARG A 116 -5.99 -0.06 -9.29
C ARG A 116 -6.42 -0.93 -10.46
N GLU A 117 -6.10 -0.49 -11.67
CA GLU A 117 -6.49 -1.21 -12.89
C GLU A 117 -5.79 -2.56 -13.01
N LYS A 118 -4.53 -2.65 -12.58
CA LYS A 118 -3.79 -3.90 -12.59
C LYS A 118 -4.53 -4.99 -11.82
N PHE A 119 -5.12 -4.65 -10.69
CA PHE A 119 -5.82 -5.61 -9.83
C PHE A 119 -7.33 -5.58 -10.03
N SER A 120 -7.80 -4.93 -11.09
CA SER A 120 -9.23 -4.81 -11.44
C SER A 120 -10.06 -4.23 -10.30
N MET A 121 -9.45 -3.36 -9.48
CA MET A 121 -10.13 -2.71 -8.37
C MET A 121 -10.69 -1.36 -8.80
N ASN A 122 -11.85 -1.00 -8.28
CA ASN A 122 -12.48 0.29 -8.56
C ASN A 122 -13.33 0.73 -7.37
N LYS A 123 -13.98 1.90 -7.48
CA LYS A 123 -14.75 2.48 -6.37
C LYS A 123 -15.92 1.61 -5.90
N ARG A 124 -16.34 0.63 -6.70
CA ARG A 124 -17.43 -0.27 -6.37
C ARG A 124 -16.92 -1.62 -5.88
N GLY A 125 -15.65 -1.71 -5.60
CA GLY A 125 -14.99 -2.95 -5.33
C GLY A 125 -14.48 -3.58 -6.63
N ASP A 126 -13.92 -4.70 -6.55
CA ASP A 126 -13.34 -5.44 -7.66
C ASP A 126 -14.25 -6.53 -8.19
#